data_19ba6b24654dea4b5a4ceb6d64a52289
#
_entry.id   19ba6b24654dea4b5a4ceb6d64a52289
#
_cell.length_a   1.000
_cell.length_b   1.000
_cell.length_c   1.000
_cell.angle_alpha   90.00
_cell.angle_beta   90.00
_cell.angle_gamma   90.00
#
_symmetry.space_group_name_H-M   'P 1'
#
loop_
_entity.id
_entity.type
_entity.pdbx_description
1 polymer ?
#
loop_
_entity_poly.entity_id
_entity_poly.type
_entity_poly.pdbx_seq_one_letter_code
_entity_poly.pdbx_strand_id
1 'polypeptide(L)'
;MFARSATRPTPTRRLRRIGRVGAPARGFIMGYILFALTVLGIVVAVLSRINEAEAETKWVNDGVIRVRENLQTVRIQLITCSALLGANDGGGDVEFPPQAVAGTPTPLATLQCPQGTEPAIGLFDGSSGVFPPTPPRGFEPYVYINNFNDYDPDNGEEAVWVETTVATPPGAAVLNRVRLTAAGPDTEVTTSQGVTRLRFFIARRAEAAS
;
A
#
# COMPACT_ATOMS: atom_id res chain seq x y z
N MET A 1 102.95 -43.59 -21.89
CA MET A 1 102.01 -43.45 -23.00
C MET A 1 100.86 -44.40 -22.77
N PHE A 2 99.74 -43.89 -22.26
CA PHE A 2 98.57 -44.74 -21.91
C PHE A 2 97.43 -44.40 -22.86
N ALA A 3 97.05 -45.45 -23.65
CA ALA A 3 95.87 -45.35 -24.50
C ALA A 3 94.62 -45.70 -23.69
N ARG A 4 93.67 -44.74 -23.60
CA ARG A 4 92.33 -44.91 -22.97
C ARG A 4 91.35 -45.40 -24.05
N SER A 5 90.83 -46.59 -23.86
CA SER A 5 89.76 -47.20 -24.61
C SER A 5 88.43 -46.47 -24.20
N ALA A 6 87.76 -45.95 -25.15
CA ALA A 6 86.42 -45.31 -24.94
C ALA A 6 85.33 -46.34 -25.27
N THR A 7 84.62 -46.77 -24.27
CA THR A 7 83.41 -47.62 -24.41
C THR A 7 82.21 -46.74 -24.78
N ARG A 8 81.60 -47.00 -25.92
CA ARG A 8 80.35 -46.37 -26.40
C ARG A 8 79.16 -46.91 -25.62
N PRO A 9 78.32 -46.09 -25.09
CA PRO A 9 77.04 -46.54 -24.53
C PRO A 9 76.02 -46.87 -25.63
N THR A 10 75.35 -48.02 -25.47
CA THR A 10 74.27 -48.50 -26.32
C THR A 10 72.99 -47.66 -26.10
N PRO A 11 72.27 -47.21 -27.15
CA PRO A 11 71.02 -46.43 -26.98
C PRO A 11 69.88 -47.36 -26.57
N THR A 12 69.39 -47.21 -25.37
CA THR A 12 68.16 -47.83 -24.88
C THR A 12 66.95 -47.23 -25.60
N ARG A 13 66.33 -48.04 -26.41
CA ARG A 13 65.07 -47.73 -27.13
C ARG A 13 63.93 -47.59 -26.10
N ARG A 14 63.63 -46.40 -25.71
CA ARG A 14 62.41 -46.09 -24.90
C ARG A 14 61.19 -46.34 -25.77
N LEU A 15 60.46 -47.40 -25.48
CA LEU A 15 59.12 -47.64 -25.98
C LEU A 15 58.20 -46.48 -25.48
N ARG A 16 57.84 -45.59 -26.39
CA ARG A 16 56.82 -44.62 -26.20
C ARG A 16 55.52 -45.37 -25.94
N ARG A 17 55.11 -45.43 -24.69
CA ARG A 17 53.74 -45.78 -24.32
C ARG A 17 52.82 -44.75 -24.97
N ILE A 18 52.16 -45.15 -26.06
CA ILE A 18 51.03 -44.37 -26.63
C ILE A 18 49.96 -44.38 -25.56
N GLY A 19 49.84 -43.25 -24.88
CA GLY A 19 48.78 -43.04 -23.92
C GLY A 19 47.42 -43.29 -24.61
N ARG A 20 46.67 -44.24 -24.06
CA ARG A 20 45.27 -44.41 -24.42
C ARG A 20 44.61 -43.06 -24.33
N VAL A 21 44.22 -42.50 -25.47
CA VAL A 21 43.29 -41.36 -25.53
C VAL A 21 42.03 -41.85 -24.84
N GLY A 22 41.83 -41.38 -23.61
CA GLY A 22 40.66 -41.71 -22.81
C GLY A 22 39.40 -41.39 -23.62
N ALA A 23 38.52 -42.37 -23.73
CA ALA A 23 37.21 -42.18 -24.34
C ALA A 23 36.57 -40.93 -23.75
N PRO A 24 36.03 -40.00 -24.56
CA PRO A 24 35.36 -38.81 -24.05
C PRO A 24 34.25 -39.27 -23.11
N ALA A 25 34.35 -38.83 -21.86
CA ALA A 25 33.45 -39.23 -20.80
C ALA A 25 32.04 -38.71 -21.16
N ARG A 26 31.25 -39.55 -21.80
CA ARG A 26 29.82 -39.27 -22.12
C ARG A 26 29.01 -38.84 -20.89
N GLY A 27 29.48 -39.16 -19.68
CA GLY A 27 28.91 -38.69 -18.42
C GLY A 27 29.14 -37.20 -18.13
N PHE A 28 30.17 -36.57 -18.69
CA PHE A 28 30.49 -35.17 -18.42
C PHE A 28 29.49 -34.20 -19.04
N ILE A 29 28.98 -34.53 -20.23
CA ILE A 29 27.98 -33.70 -20.93
C ILE A 29 26.63 -33.67 -20.16
N MET A 30 26.21 -34.83 -19.66
CA MET A 30 25.01 -34.95 -18.83
C MET A 30 25.14 -34.13 -17.53
N GLY A 31 26.29 -34.18 -16.87
CA GLY A 31 26.59 -33.40 -15.68
C GLY A 31 26.55 -31.90 -15.95
N TYR A 32 27.08 -31.46 -17.08
CA TYR A 32 27.05 -30.06 -17.48
C TYR A 32 25.63 -29.54 -17.76
N ILE A 33 24.81 -30.34 -18.45
CA ILE A 33 23.41 -30.01 -18.73
C ILE A 33 22.61 -29.89 -17.42
N LEU A 34 22.77 -30.86 -16.50
CA LEU A 34 22.11 -30.84 -15.20
C LEU A 34 22.54 -29.62 -14.38
N PHE A 35 23.84 -29.30 -14.39
CA PHE A 35 24.34 -28.11 -13.72
C PHE A 35 23.76 -26.84 -14.33
N ALA A 36 23.74 -26.71 -15.65
CA ALA A 36 23.16 -25.53 -16.32
C ALA A 36 21.66 -25.37 -16.04
N LEU A 37 20.91 -26.48 -16.02
CA LEU A 37 19.47 -26.43 -15.66
C LEU A 37 19.25 -26.02 -14.20
N THR A 38 20.11 -26.50 -13.30
CA THR A 38 20.02 -26.13 -11.88
C THR A 38 20.31 -24.64 -11.69
N VAL A 39 21.35 -24.11 -12.33
CA VAL A 39 21.69 -22.69 -12.28
C VAL A 39 20.55 -21.85 -12.88
N LEU A 40 20.01 -22.26 -14.03
CA LEU A 40 18.88 -21.58 -14.65
C LEU A 40 17.65 -21.56 -13.73
N GLY A 41 17.34 -22.69 -13.08
CA GLY A 41 16.25 -22.78 -12.11
C GLY A 41 16.42 -21.82 -10.93
N ILE A 42 17.64 -21.71 -10.39
CA ILE A 42 17.94 -20.76 -9.30
C ILE A 42 17.76 -19.32 -9.79
N VAL A 43 18.26 -18.97 -10.97
CA VAL A 43 18.13 -17.62 -11.53
C VAL A 43 16.66 -17.25 -11.74
N VAL A 44 15.86 -18.14 -12.30
CA VAL A 44 14.43 -17.94 -12.50
C VAL A 44 13.72 -17.74 -11.16
N ALA A 45 14.03 -18.56 -10.16
CA ALA A 45 13.43 -18.44 -8.83
C ALA A 45 13.79 -17.11 -8.14
N VAL A 46 15.02 -16.63 -8.28
CA VAL A 46 15.46 -15.34 -7.74
C VAL A 46 14.76 -14.17 -8.45
N LEU A 47 14.71 -14.22 -9.79
CA LEU A 47 14.01 -13.18 -10.58
C LEU A 47 12.52 -13.12 -10.27
N SER A 48 11.86 -14.26 -10.08
CA SER A 48 10.44 -14.29 -9.68
C SER A 48 10.21 -13.59 -8.34
N ARG A 49 11.07 -13.84 -7.34
CA ARG A 49 10.97 -13.19 -6.03
C ARG A 49 11.21 -11.68 -6.09
N ILE A 50 12.15 -11.23 -6.92
CA ILE A 50 12.41 -9.79 -7.11
C ILE A 50 11.19 -9.13 -7.73
N ASN A 51 10.62 -9.72 -8.78
CA ASN A 51 9.44 -9.18 -9.44
C ASN A 51 8.21 -9.12 -8.51
N GLU A 52 8.03 -10.13 -7.65
CA GLU A 52 6.96 -10.13 -6.64
C GLU A 52 7.14 -8.99 -5.63
N ALA A 53 8.35 -8.79 -5.11
CA ALA A 53 8.65 -7.73 -4.16
C ALA A 53 8.49 -6.32 -4.77
N GLU A 54 8.90 -6.13 -6.02
CA GLU A 54 8.69 -4.88 -6.75
C GLU A 54 7.21 -4.61 -6.99
N ALA A 55 6.45 -5.63 -7.39
CA ALA A 55 5.01 -5.52 -7.61
C ALA A 55 4.27 -5.17 -6.32
N GLU A 56 4.64 -5.78 -5.18
CA GLU A 56 4.08 -5.47 -3.88
C GLU A 56 4.38 -4.02 -3.47
N THR A 57 5.63 -3.58 -3.61
CA THR A 57 6.05 -2.20 -3.28
C THR A 57 5.30 -1.18 -4.12
N LYS A 58 5.17 -1.43 -5.42
CA LYS A 58 4.42 -0.55 -6.33
C LYS A 58 2.96 -0.49 -5.93
N TRP A 59 2.35 -1.64 -5.68
CA TRP A 59 0.95 -1.72 -5.26
C TRP A 59 0.68 -0.97 -3.95
N VAL A 60 1.57 -1.08 -2.95
CA VAL A 60 1.46 -0.35 -1.68
C VAL A 60 1.56 1.16 -1.91
N ASN A 61 2.50 1.61 -2.73
CA ASN A 61 2.66 3.03 -3.05
C ASN A 61 1.44 3.59 -3.80
N ASP A 62 0.93 2.87 -4.79
CA ASP A 62 -0.29 3.24 -5.51
C ASP A 62 -1.49 3.31 -4.57
N GLY A 63 -1.58 2.39 -3.61
CA GLY A 63 -2.60 2.39 -2.57
C GLY A 63 -2.54 3.62 -1.67
N VAL A 64 -1.35 4.04 -1.26
CA VAL A 64 -1.14 5.26 -0.45
C VAL A 64 -1.58 6.52 -1.21
N ILE A 65 -1.20 6.61 -2.49
CA ILE A 65 -1.58 7.75 -3.35
C ILE A 65 -3.10 7.82 -3.46
N ARG A 66 -3.76 6.68 -3.77
CA ARG A 66 -5.22 6.61 -3.88
C ARG A 66 -5.94 6.99 -2.58
N VAL A 67 -5.44 6.52 -1.43
CA VAL A 67 -6.02 6.92 -0.13
C VAL A 67 -5.97 8.44 0.01
N ARG A 68 -4.85 9.07 -0.27
CA ARG A 68 -4.69 10.53 -0.15
C ARG A 68 -5.62 11.30 -1.10
N GLU A 69 -5.66 10.90 -2.36
CA GLU A 69 -6.52 11.53 -3.38
C GLU A 69 -8.00 11.40 -2.98
N ASN A 70 -8.41 10.21 -2.56
CA ASN A 70 -9.77 9.95 -2.09
C ASN A 70 -10.13 10.86 -0.91
N LEU A 71 -9.26 10.92 0.11
CA LEU A 71 -9.51 11.72 1.30
C LEU A 71 -9.51 13.22 1.00
N GLN A 72 -8.67 13.70 0.08
CA GLN A 72 -8.70 15.08 -0.37
C GLN A 72 -10.00 15.40 -1.13
N THR A 73 -10.45 14.52 -2.00
CA THR A 73 -11.72 14.69 -2.72
C THR A 73 -12.88 14.78 -1.74
N VAL A 74 -12.93 13.89 -0.75
CA VAL A 74 -13.97 13.93 0.29
C VAL A 74 -13.90 15.21 1.09
N ARG A 75 -12.70 15.62 1.51
CA ARG A 75 -12.51 16.88 2.26
C ARG A 75 -13.04 18.09 1.49
N ILE A 76 -12.70 18.20 0.21
CA ILE A 76 -13.14 19.32 -0.63
C ILE A 76 -14.68 19.36 -0.69
N GLN A 77 -15.33 18.22 -0.92
CA GLN A 77 -16.78 18.15 -1.01
C GLN A 77 -17.46 18.51 0.32
N LEU A 78 -16.94 18.02 1.44
CA LEU A 78 -17.49 18.32 2.77
C LEU A 78 -17.30 19.78 3.16
N ILE A 79 -16.12 20.36 2.88
CA ILE A 79 -15.88 21.79 3.15
C ILE A 79 -16.73 22.67 2.22
N THR A 80 -16.91 22.27 0.96
CA THR A 80 -17.79 23.01 0.05
C THR A 80 -19.24 23.00 0.55
N CYS A 81 -19.72 21.85 1.01
CA CYS A 81 -21.05 21.76 1.61
C CYS A 81 -21.16 22.62 2.88
N SER A 82 -20.18 22.53 3.78
CA SER A 82 -20.15 23.35 5.00
C SER A 82 -20.18 24.86 4.70
N ALA A 83 -19.44 25.31 3.69
CA ALA A 83 -19.42 26.69 3.26
C ALA A 83 -20.80 27.14 2.70
N LEU A 84 -21.51 26.26 2.01
CA LEU A 84 -22.85 26.51 1.50
C LEU A 84 -23.88 26.60 2.65
N LEU A 85 -23.76 25.72 3.65
CA LEU A 85 -24.61 25.72 4.83
C LEU A 85 -24.43 27.03 5.64
N GLY A 86 -23.20 27.37 5.98
CA GLY A 86 -22.89 28.59 6.73
C GLY A 86 -23.31 29.90 6.02
N ALA A 87 -23.34 29.89 4.67
CA ALA A 87 -23.82 31.02 3.90
C ALA A 87 -25.34 31.17 3.96
N ASN A 88 -26.07 30.08 4.18
CA ASN A 88 -27.54 30.09 4.18
C ASN A 88 -28.14 30.45 5.57
N ASP A 89 -27.45 30.08 6.66
CA ASP A 89 -28.02 30.21 8.01
C ASP A 89 -27.66 31.51 8.73
N GLY A 90 -26.78 32.35 8.16
CA GLY A 90 -26.35 33.62 8.74
C GLY A 90 -25.72 33.52 10.13
N GLY A 91 -25.49 32.32 10.61
CA GLY A 91 -24.85 31.97 11.87
C GLY A 91 -23.37 31.72 11.71
N GLY A 92 -22.55 32.18 12.64
CA GLY A 92 -21.10 32.07 12.57
C GLY A 92 -20.53 30.66 12.86
N ASP A 93 -21.37 29.66 13.08
CA ASP A 93 -20.94 28.30 13.40
C ASP A 93 -20.76 27.50 12.12
N VAL A 94 -19.65 26.76 12.06
CA VAL A 94 -19.34 25.88 10.92
C VAL A 94 -20.18 24.62 11.05
N GLU A 95 -21.18 24.49 10.21
CA GLU A 95 -22.02 23.31 10.16
C GLU A 95 -21.51 22.35 9.08
N PHE A 96 -21.57 21.08 9.41
CA PHE A 96 -21.25 20.00 8.48
C PHE A 96 -22.51 19.20 8.14
N PRO A 97 -22.55 18.47 7.01
CA PRO A 97 -23.69 17.64 6.66
C PRO A 97 -24.18 16.82 7.86
N PRO A 98 -25.46 16.91 8.24
CA PRO A 98 -25.97 16.16 9.38
C PRO A 98 -25.96 14.67 9.10
N GLN A 99 -25.75 13.88 10.14
CA GLN A 99 -25.98 12.45 10.09
C GLN A 99 -27.46 12.16 10.32
N ALA A 100 -27.95 11.07 9.71
CA ALA A 100 -29.31 10.61 9.96
C ALA A 100 -29.53 10.23 11.44
N VAL A 101 -28.49 9.74 12.11
CA VAL A 101 -28.43 9.44 13.54
C VAL A 101 -27.05 9.84 14.06
N ALA A 102 -26.98 10.66 15.10
CA ALA A 102 -25.74 11.11 15.70
C ALA A 102 -24.80 9.95 16.05
N GLY A 103 -23.52 10.10 15.75
CA GLY A 103 -22.50 9.08 16.01
C GLY A 103 -22.58 7.79 15.17
N THR A 104 -23.58 7.67 14.30
CA THR A 104 -23.72 6.49 13.43
C THR A 104 -22.96 6.69 12.13
N PRO A 105 -22.04 5.78 11.73
CA PRO A 105 -21.31 5.87 10.48
C PRO A 105 -22.26 5.93 9.27
N THR A 106 -22.16 7.00 8.46
CA THR A 106 -22.98 7.22 7.28
C THR A 106 -22.14 6.90 6.03
N PRO A 107 -22.58 5.99 5.13
CA PRO A 107 -21.88 5.75 3.87
C PRO A 107 -21.80 7.05 3.04
N LEU A 108 -20.64 7.33 2.44
CA LEU A 108 -20.46 8.54 1.63
C LEU A 108 -21.47 8.64 0.48
N ALA A 109 -21.86 7.51 -0.12
CA ALA A 109 -22.83 7.47 -1.22
C ALA A 109 -24.22 8.02 -0.85
N THR A 110 -24.58 7.99 0.42
CA THR A 110 -25.89 8.45 0.92
C THR A 110 -25.85 9.83 1.56
N LEU A 111 -24.66 10.43 1.62
CA LEU A 111 -24.47 11.73 2.26
C LEU A 111 -25.05 12.85 1.42
N GLN A 112 -25.88 13.66 2.04
CA GLN A 112 -26.55 14.78 1.41
C GLN A 112 -26.13 16.10 2.04
N CYS A 113 -26.03 17.15 1.22
CA CYS A 113 -25.83 18.52 1.67
C CYS A 113 -27.18 19.22 1.71
N PRO A 114 -27.71 19.63 2.87
CA PRO A 114 -28.92 20.43 2.98
C PRO A 114 -28.69 21.77 2.31
N GLN A 115 -29.74 22.33 1.66
CA GLN A 115 -29.68 23.62 0.99
C GLN A 115 -30.80 24.55 1.49
N GLY A 116 -30.88 24.72 2.80
CA GLY A 116 -31.95 25.57 3.39
C GLY A 116 -33.35 25.08 2.98
N THR A 117 -34.08 25.88 2.17
CA THR A 117 -35.44 25.54 1.67
C THR A 117 -35.43 24.69 0.41
N GLU A 118 -34.29 24.53 -0.25
CA GLU A 118 -34.15 23.72 -1.46
C GLU A 118 -33.94 22.23 -1.12
N PRO A 119 -34.27 21.32 -2.04
CA PRO A 119 -34.01 19.91 -1.81
C PRO A 119 -32.50 19.65 -1.62
N ALA A 120 -32.16 18.80 -0.66
CA ALA A 120 -30.79 18.45 -0.38
C ALA A 120 -30.09 17.85 -1.60
N ILE A 121 -28.83 18.22 -1.82
CA ILE A 121 -28.01 17.71 -2.93
C ILE A 121 -27.15 16.56 -2.43
N GLY A 122 -27.14 15.44 -3.16
CA GLY A 122 -26.22 14.34 -2.91
C GLY A 122 -24.78 14.76 -3.15
N LEU A 123 -23.91 14.55 -2.16
CA LEU A 123 -22.49 14.94 -2.26
C LEU A 123 -21.70 13.98 -3.16
N PHE A 124 -22.07 12.69 -3.16
CA PHE A 124 -21.35 11.62 -3.83
C PHE A 124 -22.25 10.69 -4.64
N ASP A 125 -23.45 11.08 -4.98
CA ASP A 125 -24.41 10.27 -5.76
C ASP A 125 -24.27 10.48 -7.28
N GLY A 126 -23.32 11.32 -7.69
CA GLY A 126 -23.11 11.69 -9.09
C GLY A 126 -23.93 12.89 -9.55
N SER A 127 -24.91 13.39 -8.77
CA SER A 127 -25.69 14.58 -9.12
C SER A 127 -24.81 15.84 -9.19
N SER A 128 -23.79 15.92 -8.34
CA SER A 128 -22.75 16.95 -8.35
C SER A 128 -21.59 16.65 -9.33
N GLY A 129 -21.66 15.56 -10.08
CA GLY A 129 -20.53 15.05 -10.91
C GLY A 129 -19.48 14.30 -10.11
N VAL A 130 -19.66 14.11 -8.81
CA VAL A 130 -18.74 13.41 -7.94
C VAL A 130 -19.37 12.10 -7.46
N PHE A 131 -18.63 11.02 -7.60
CA PHE A 131 -19.01 9.71 -7.10
C PHE A 131 -18.25 9.38 -5.82
N PRO A 132 -18.76 8.45 -4.99
CA PRO A 132 -18.05 7.99 -3.81
C PRO A 132 -16.68 7.45 -4.24
N PRO A 133 -15.58 7.91 -3.63
CA PRO A 133 -14.27 7.43 -3.99
C PRO A 133 -14.14 5.93 -3.67
N THR A 134 -13.64 5.18 -4.63
CA THR A 134 -13.41 3.74 -4.47
C THR A 134 -12.20 3.52 -3.57
N PRO A 135 -12.34 2.84 -2.44
CA PRO A 135 -11.20 2.56 -1.58
C PRO A 135 -10.21 1.64 -2.27
N PRO A 136 -8.92 1.70 -1.93
CA PRO A 136 -7.94 0.75 -2.43
C PRO A 136 -8.27 -0.67 -2.00
N ARG A 137 -7.71 -1.63 -2.71
CA ARG A 137 -7.90 -3.05 -2.39
C ARG A 137 -7.50 -3.34 -0.94
N GLY A 138 -8.38 -4.01 -0.21
CA GLY A 138 -8.16 -4.38 1.18
C GLY A 138 -8.70 -3.39 2.21
N PHE A 139 -9.38 -2.35 1.75
CA PHE A 139 -10.11 -1.42 2.60
C PHE A 139 -11.62 -1.55 2.39
N GLU A 140 -12.37 -1.31 3.45
CA GLU A 140 -13.81 -1.16 3.40
C GLU A 140 -14.20 0.21 2.81
N PRO A 141 -15.45 0.37 2.36
CA PRO A 141 -15.96 1.68 1.93
C PRO A 141 -15.78 2.75 3.00
N TYR A 142 -15.54 3.97 2.54
CA TYR A 142 -15.43 5.12 3.43
C TYR A 142 -16.79 5.46 4.05
N VAL A 143 -16.77 5.75 5.35
CA VAL A 143 -17.93 6.23 6.11
C VAL A 143 -17.64 7.59 6.72
N TYR A 144 -18.66 8.39 6.79
CA TYR A 144 -18.64 9.74 7.38
C TYR A 144 -19.19 9.68 8.80
N ILE A 145 -18.55 10.40 9.71
CA ILE A 145 -18.95 10.53 11.11
C ILE A 145 -18.86 12.00 11.50
N ASN A 146 -19.96 12.53 12.03
CA ASN A 146 -20.07 13.91 12.48
C ASN A 146 -20.50 13.94 13.95
N ASN A 147 -19.56 14.26 14.82
CA ASN A 147 -19.82 14.54 16.24
C ASN A 147 -19.74 16.05 16.53
N PHE A 148 -19.66 16.91 15.51
CA PHE A 148 -19.45 18.32 15.66
C PHE A 148 -20.75 19.09 16.00
N ASN A 149 -21.88 18.62 15.43
CA ASN A 149 -23.18 19.25 15.60
C ASN A 149 -23.93 18.74 16.87
N ASP A 150 -23.53 17.59 17.40
CA ASP A 150 -24.12 16.97 18.60
C ASP A 150 -23.04 16.83 19.68
N TYR A 151 -22.67 17.99 20.26
CA TYR A 151 -21.69 17.98 21.34
C TYR A 151 -22.25 17.28 22.57
N ASP A 152 -21.72 16.11 22.83
CA ASP A 152 -21.85 15.40 24.11
C ASP A 152 -20.51 15.52 24.84
N PRO A 153 -20.42 16.32 25.92
CA PRO A 153 -19.19 16.47 26.67
C PRO A 153 -18.66 15.16 27.27
N ASP A 154 -19.52 14.16 27.40
CA ASP A 154 -19.15 12.84 27.93
C ASP A 154 -18.51 11.91 26.84
N ASN A 155 -18.73 12.21 25.57
CA ASN A 155 -18.16 11.47 24.43
C ASN A 155 -16.88 12.07 23.81
N GLY A 156 -16.39 13.17 24.31
CA GLY A 156 -15.00 13.61 24.35
C GLY A 156 -14.38 14.15 23.07
N GLU A 157 -14.91 14.04 21.87
CA GLU A 157 -14.25 14.55 20.67
C GLU A 157 -15.25 15.27 19.75
N GLU A 158 -15.21 16.62 19.78
CA GLU A 158 -15.91 17.43 18.77
C GLU A 158 -15.12 17.38 17.45
N ALA A 159 -15.50 16.48 16.58
CA ALA A 159 -14.80 16.33 15.32
C ALA A 159 -15.72 15.79 14.22
N VAL A 160 -15.35 16.12 13.01
CA VAL A 160 -15.88 15.51 11.78
C VAL A 160 -14.76 14.73 11.12
N TRP A 161 -14.98 13.47 10.84
CA TRP A 161 -13.98 12.64 10.17
C TRP A 161 -14.58 11.66 9.18
N VAL A 162 -13.74 11.17 8.32
CA VAL A 162 -14.03 10.05 7.44
C VAL A 162 -13.20 8.86 7.89
N GLU A 163 -13.85 7.71 8.01
CA GLU A 163 -13.21 6.49 8.49
C GLU A 163 -13.29 5.39 7.43
N THR A 164 -12.27 4.56 7.38
CA THR A 164 -12.29 3.27 6.67
C THR A 164 -11.58 2.22 7.51
N THR A 165 -12.00 1.00 7.38
CA THR A 165 -11.38 -0.15 8.06
C THR A 165 -10.58 -0.99 7.10
N VAL A 166 -9.57 -1.67 7.63
CA VAL A 166 -8.79 -2.65 6.86
C VAL A 166 -9.47 -4.00 6.94
N ALA A 167 -9.95 -4.47 5.80
CA ALA A 167 -10.64 -5.76 5.66
C ALA A 167 -9.69 -6.93 5.44
N THR A 168 -8.51 -6.70 4.85
CA THR A 168 -7.59 -7.78 4.46
C THR A 168 -6.11 -7.38 4.64
N PRO A 169 -5.17 -8.37 4.77
CA PRO A 169 -3.74 -8.10 4.93
C PRO A 169 -3.12 -7.10 3.93
N PRO A 170 -3.48 -7.10 2.64
CA PRO A 170 -3.00 -6.08 1.71
C PRO A 170 -3.28 -4.65 2.18
N GLY A 171 -4.47 -4.37 2.69
CA GLY A 171 -4.81 -3.06 3.23
C GLY A 171 -3.93 -2.67 4.42
N ALA A 172 -3.52 -3.63 5.25
CA ALA A 172 -2.63 -3.38 6.38
C ALA A 172 -1.26 -2.86 5.95
N ALA A 173 -0.69 -3.37 4.84
CA ALA A 173 0.57 -2.89 4.30
C ALA A 173 0.46 -1.43 3.82
N VAL A 174 -0.61 -1.08 3.10
CA VAL A 174 -0.91 0.29 2.69
C VAL A 174 -1.06 1.20 3.91
N LEU A 175 -1.84 0.76 4.91
CA LEU A 175 -2.10 1.54 6.11
C LEU A 175 -0.84 1.83 6.93
N ASN A 176 0.04 0.84 7.09
CA ASN A 176 1.33 1.04 7.74
C ASN A 176 2.18 2.08 6.98
N ARG A 177 2.13 2.08 5.66
CA ARG A 177 2.84 3.07 4.85
C ARG A 177 2.20 4.46 4.97
N VAL A 178 0.88 4.55 4.97
CA VAL A 178 0.13 5.80 5.23
C VAL A 178 0.52 6.37 6.58
N ARG A 179 0.53 5.56 7.64
CA ARG A 179 0.96 5.97 8.98
C ARG A 179 2.36 6.57 9.00
N LEU A 180 3.30 5.99 8.27
CA LEU A 180 4.69 6.45 8.23
C LEU A 180 4.89 7.70 7.37
N THR A 181 4.06 7.90 6.34
CA THR A 181 4.29 8.96 5.34
C THR A 181 3.29 10.09 5.38
N ALA A 182 2.10 9.85 5.95
CA ALA A 182 0.97 10.78 5.96
C ALA A 182 0.43 11.08 7.36
N ALA A 183 1.15 10.69 8.42
CA ALA A 183 0.81 11.05 9.79
C ALA A 183 0.94 12.58 9.96
N GLY A 184 -0.07 13.30 9.46
CA GLY A 184 -0.31 14.71 9.75
C GLY A 184 -1.32 14.82 10.91
N PRO A 185 -1.55 16.04 11.42
CA PRO A 185 -2.52 16.28 12.49
C PRO A 185 -3.94 15.82 12.14
N ASP A 186 -4.22 15.68 10.85
CA ASP A 186 -5.55 15.31 10.34
C ASP A 186 -5.73 13.79 10.12
N THR A 187 -4.73 12.96 10.44
CA THR A 187 -4.78 11.51 10.15
C THR A 187 -4.44 10.70 11.38
N GLU A 188 -5.34 9.81 11.76
CA GLU A 188 -5.17 8.89 12.88
C GLU A 188 -5.36 7.44 12.44
N VAL A 189 -4.50 6.57 12.96
CA VAL A 189 -4.61 5.11 12.77
C VAL A 189 -4.79 4.47 14.13
N THR A 190 -5.98 3.91 14.35
CA THR A 190 -6.33 3.23 15.59
C THR A 190 -6.50 1.73 15.36
N THR A 191 -6.14 0.92 16.35
CA THR A 191 -6.41 -0.52 16.33
C THR A 191 -7.16 -0.87 17.61
N SER A 192 -8.38 -1.33 17.45
CA SER A 192 -9.24 -1.75 18.55
C SER A 192 -9.87 -3.10 18.22
N GLN A 193 -9.81 -4.03 19.15
CA GLN A 193 -10.39 -5.39 19.02
C GLN A 193 -9.93 -6.13 17.74
N GLY A 194 -8.68 -5.91 17.32
CA GLY A 194 -8.12 -6.54 16.12
C GLY A 194 -8.54 -5.89 14.79
N VAL A 195 -9.39 -4.86 14.84
CA VAL A 195 -9.78 -4.06 13.66
C VAL A 195 -8.92 -2.81 13.61
N THR A 196 -8.24 -2.62 12.48
CA THR A 196 -7.46 -1.41 12.26
C THR A 196 -8.25 -0.43 11.41
N ARG A 197 -8.36 0.82 11.88
CA ARG A 197 -9.14 1.89 11.28
C ARG A 197 -8.23 3.05 10.93
N LEU A 198 -8.51 3.67 9.78
CA LEU A 198 -7.92 4.93 9.37
C LEU A 198 -8.99 6.00 9.49
N ARG A 199 -8.73 7.01 10.32
CA ARG A 199 -9.56 8.21 10.47
C ARG A 199 -8.88 9.38 9.83
N PHE A 200 -9.61 10.14 9.07
CA PHE A 200 -9.16 11.38 8.47
C PHE A 200 -10.08 12.50 8.92
N PHE A 201 -9.55 13.40 9.73
CA PHE A 201 -10.29 14.52 10.30
C PHE A 201 -10.47 15.65 9.29
N ILE A 202 -11.69 16.04 9.10
CA ILE A 202 -12.06 17.18 8.26
C ILE A 202 -12.02 18.46 9.10
N ALA A 203 -12.57 18.37 10.31
CA ALA A 203 -12.53 19.43 11.31
C ALA A 203 -12.41 18.82 12.71
N ARG A 204 -11.71 19.52 13.59
CA ARG A 204 -11.64 19.26 15.04
C ARG A 204 -11.79 20.58 15.76
N ARG A 205 -12.62 20.63 16.79
CA ARG A 205 -12.59 21.76 17.72
C ARG A 205 -11.37 21.56 18.63
N ALA A 206 -10.48 22.52 18.68
CA ALA A 206 -9.37 22.48 19.61
C ALA A 206 -9.94 22.48 21.03
N GLU A 207 -9.55 21.52 21.88
CA GLU A 207 -9.80 21.63 23.33
C GLU A 207 -9.30 23.00 23.77
N ALA A 208 -10.20 23.81 24.33
CA ALA A 208 -9.80 25.04 24.98
C ALA A 208 -8.85 24.66 26.10
N ALA A 209 -7.58 25.05 25.97
CA ALA A 209 -6.56 24.81 26.98
C ALA A 209 -7.06 25.48 28.28
N SER A 210 -7.54 24.64 29.20
CA SER A 210 -7.98 25.02 30.55
C SER A 210 -6.77 25.24 31.47
#